data_36bc21e0bc643bdef10a27baab5b4545
#
_entry.id   36bc21e0bc643bdef10a27baab5b4545
#
_cell.length_a   1.000
_cell.length_b   1.000
_cell.length_c   1.000
_cell.angle_alpha   90.00
_cell.angle_beta   90.00
_cell.angle_gamma   90.00
#
_symmetry.space_group_name_H-M   'P 1'
#
loop_
_entity.id
_entity.type
_entity.pdbx_description
1 polymer ?
#
loop_
_entity_poly.entity_id
_entity_poly.type
_entity_poly.pdbx_seq_one_letter_code
_entity_poly.pdbx_strand_id
1 'polypeptide(L)'
;FDSFTGEQYEFIKIIIQHADDLYITLRTDDVNAGEFTLFEAVNKTYRKITAICNETKTEYSNEICKGLYRFNSSDLAHLSLNILRNKISTDKLKSDNIRIFESRDPYVECEYVCSTIKRLLYNDKKLKYSDIAIISNKTKEYAGILESTFERYEIPYFISLEKSVSHTAIMVMLSVLIEIITAKKYSSEHI
;
A
#
# COMPACT_ATOMS: atom_id res chain seq x y z
N PHE A 1 -1.44 -3.52 -10.69
CA PHE A 1 -0.06 -4.07 -10.68
C PHE A 1 0.89 -3.03 -11.24
N ASP A 2 2.08 -2.91 -10.64
CA ASP A 2 3.10 -1.99 -11.15
C ASP A 2 4.12 -2.73 -12.03
N SER A 3 4.37 -4.02 -11.75
CA SER A 3 5.27 -4.88 -12.51
C SER A 3 4.95 -6.36 -12.30
N PHE A 4 5.47 -7.20 -13.20
CA PHE A 4 5.41 -8.65 -13.11
C PHE A 4 6.82 -9.24 -13.10
N THR A 5 7.00 -10.43 -12.51
CA THR A 5 8.25 -11.20 -12.60
C THR A 5 8.40 -11.82 -14.00
N GLY A 6 9.60 -12.32 -14.32
CA GLY A 6 9.85 -13.01 -15.60
C GLY A 6 8.88 -14.16 -15.82
N GLU A 7 8.69 -15.00 -14.82
CA GLU A 7 7.79 -16.16 -14.88
C GLU A 7 6.33 -15.74 -15.06
N GLN A 8 5.92 -14.64 -14.42
CA GLN A 8 4.56 -14.10 -14.59
C GLN A 8 4.33 -13.59 -16.02
N TYR A 9 5.33 -12.99 -16.65
CA TYR A 9 5.20 -12.61 -18.08
C TYR A 9 5.08 -13.83 -18.99
N GLU A 10 5.83 -14.91 -18.75
CA GLU A 10 5.65 -16.16 -19.50
C GLU A 10 4.24 -16.74 -19.30
N PHE A 11 3.74 -16.70 -18.09
CA PHE A 11 2.38 -17.14 -17.80
C PHE A 11 1.32 -16.27 -18.51
N ILE A 12 1.48 -14.94 -18.49
CA ILE A 12 0.64 -14.01 -19.23
C ILE A 12 0.67 -14.33 -20.73
N LYS A 13 1.84 -14.64 -21.29
CA LYS A 13 1.98 -15.03 -22.71
C LYS A 13 1.16 -16.27 -23.05
N ILE A 14 1.17 -17.27 -22.16
CA ILE A 14 0.35 -18.48 -22.35
C ILE A 14 -1.14 -18.13 -22.26
N ILE A 15 -1.56 -17.31 -21.31
CA ILE A 15 -2.96 -16.90 -21.17
C ILE A 15 -3.44 -16.14 -22.43
N ILE A 16 -2.64 -15.20 -22.94
CA ILE A 16 -2.96 -14.43 -24.15
C ILE A 16 -3.24 -15.34 -25.34
N GLN A 17 -2.56 -16.48 -25.45
CA GLN A 17 -2.74 -17.42 -26.56
C GLN A 17 -3.97 -18.33 -26.42
N HIS A 18 -4.52 -18.49 -25.22
CA HIS A 18 -5.56 -19.49 -24.96
C HIS A 18 -6.85 -18.92 -24.37
N ALA A 19 -6.85 -17.68 -23.92
CA ALA A 19 -8.05 -17.01 -23.39
C ALA A 19 -8.83 -16.34 -24.52
N ASP A 20 -10.14 -16.36 -24.42
CA ASP A 20 -11.02 -15.63 -25.35
C ASP A 20 -10.87 -14.12 -25.16
N ASP A 21 -10.82 -13.66 -23.90
CA ASP A 21 -10.61 -12.27 -23.52
C ASP A 21 -9.68 -12.17 -22.33
N LEU A 22 -8.78 -11.18 -22.32
CA LEU A 22 -7.91 -10.87 -21.21
C LEU A 22 -7.90 -9.36 -20.94
N TYR A 23 -8.28 -8.96 -19.73
CA TYR A 23 -8.28 -7.58 -19.29
C TYR A 23 -7.15 -7.34 -18.29
N ILE A 24 -6.25 -6.41 -18.59
CA ILE A 24 -5.15 -6.01 -17.70
C ILE A 24 -5.30 -4.54 -17.37
N THR A 25 -5.48 -4.22 -16.10
CA THR A 25 -5.58 -2.84 -15.63
C THR A 25 -4.23 -2.35 -15.11
N LEU A 26 -3.76 -1.23 -15.64
CA LEU A 26 -2.53 -0.56 -15.24
C LEU A 26 -2.85 0.88 -14.82
N ARG A 27 -2.19 1.34 -13.77
CA ARG A 27 -2.37 2.71 -13.27
C ARG A 27 -1.23 3.61 -13.75
N THR A 28 -1.51 4.40 -14.76
CA THR A 28 -0.57 5.41 -15.28
C THR A 28 -1.35 6.64 -15.73
N ASP A 29 -0.69 7.76 -15.85
CA ASP A 29 -1.24 8.99 -16.43
C ASP A 29 -0.97 9.09 -17.93
N ASP A 30 0.16 8.56 -18.40
CA ASP A 30 0.54 8.51 -19.80
C ASP A 30 1.44 7.30 -20.06
N VAL A 31 0.96 6.37 -20.88
CA VAL A 31 1.71 5.16 -21.27
C VAL A 31 2.92 5.47 -22.15
N ASN A 32 2.94 6.62 -22.82
CA ASN A 32 4.02 7.08 -23.68
C ASN A 32 5.02 7.99 -22.96
N ALA A 33 4.80 8.27 -21.68
CA ALA A 33 5.73 9.10 -20.90
C ALA A 33 7.14 8.51 -20.92
N GLY A 34 8.14 9.40 -21.02
CA GLY A 34 9.55 9.04 -21.03
C GLY A 34 10.05 8.43 -19.72
N GLU A 35 11.34 8.20 -19.65
CA GLU A 35 12.03 7.79 -18.43
C GLU A 35 11.95 8.87 -17.34
N PHE A 36 12.13 8.45 -16.09
CA PHE A 36 12.09 9.31 -14.89
C PHE A 36 10.70 9.90 -14.56
N THR A 37 9.64 9.18 -14.93
CA THR A 37 8.29 9.52 -14.48
C THR A 37 7.87 8.65 -13.30
N LEU A 38 6.88 9.11 -12.52
CA LEU A 38 6.32 8.38 -11.40
C LEU A 38 5.86 6.96 -11.79
N PHE A 39 5.33 6.80 -12.98
CA PHE A 39 4.76 5.56 -13.49
C PHE A 39 5.71 4.79 -14.43
N GLU A 40 7.02 5.06 -14.37
CA GLU A 40 7.99 4.40 -15.25
C GLU A 40 7.93 2.87 -15.18
N ALA A 41 7.79 2.29 -13.98
CA ALA A 41 7.66 0.84 -13.78
C ALA A 41 6.41 0.28 -14.49
N VAL A 42 5.28 1.00 -14.37
CA VAL A 42 4.02 0.63 -15.02
C VAL A 42 4.14 0.78 -16.54
N ASN A 43 4.78 1.83 -17.01
CA ASN A 43 5.01 2.05 -18.45
C ASN A 43 5.94 0.98 -19.05
N LYS A 44 6.96 0.52 -18.29
CA LYS A 44 7.78 -0.65 -18.68
C LYS A 44 6.96 -1.92 -18.78
N THR A 45 6.05 -2.14 -17.82
CA THR A 45 5.11 -3.27 -17.83
C THR A 45 4.20 -3.23 -19.05
N TYR A 46 3.62 -2.07 -19.35
CA TYR A 46 2.80 -1.87 -20.54
C TYR A 46 3.57 -2.24 -21.83
N ARG A 47 4.80 -1.72 -21.99
CA ARG A 47 5.63 -2.02 -23.17
C ARG A 47 5.96 -3.52 -23.29
N LYS A 48 6.20 -4.21 -22.20
CA LYS A 48 6.44 -5.67 -22.21
C LYS A 48 5.19 -6.44 -22.62
N ILE A 49 4.00 -6.08 -22.10
CA ILE A 49 2.75 -6.73 -22.46
C ILE A 49 2.44 -6.51 -23.94
N THR A 50 2.60 -5.29 -24.44
CA THR A 50 2.38 -4.99 -25.85
C THR A 50 3.37 -5.70 -26.77
N ALA A 51 4.63 -5.88 -26.34
CA ALA A 51 5.61 -6.71 -27.04
C ALA A 51 5.18 -8.18 -27.12
N ILE A 52 4.67 -8.74 -26.03
CA ILE A 52 4.11 -10.11 -26.00
C ILE A 52 2.93 -10.23 -26.96
N CYS A 53 1.99 -9.27 -26.98
CA CYS A 53 0.88 -9.28 -27.92
C CYS A 53 1.36 -9.27 -29.38
N ASN A 54 2.38 -8.48 -29.69
CA ASN A 54 2.97 -8.43 -31.03
C ASN A 54 3.67 -9.76 -31.42
N GLU A 55 4.40 -10.39 -30.48
CA GLU A 55 5.02 -11.69 -30.69
C GLU A 55 3.98 -12.80 -30.96
N THR A 56 2.90 -12.77 -30.19
CA THR A 56 1.81 -13.77 -30.32
C THR A 56 0.82 -13.44 -31.43
N LYS A 57 0.98 -12.28 -32.09
CA LYS A 57 0.07 -11.77 -33.14
C LYS A 57 -1.38 -11.61 -32.63
N THR A 58 -1.53 -11.27 -31.35
CA THR A 58 -2.82 -11.04 -30.70
C THR A 58 -3.17 -9.57 -30.80
N GLU A 59 -4.37 -9.26 -31.30
CA GLU A 59 -4.89 -7.90 -31.33
C GLU A 59 -5.19 -7.42 -29.90
N TYR A 60 -4.90 -6.16 -29.64
CA TYR A 60 -5.21 -5.53 -28.37
C TYR A 60 -5.74 -4.11 -28.57
N SER A 61 -6.55 -3.66 -27.65
CA SER A 61 -7.03 -2.28 -27.58
C SER A 61 -6.70 -1.66 -26.22
N ASN A 62 -6.56 -0.34 -26.20
CA ASN A 62 -6.35 0.41 -24.97
C ASN A 62 -7.58 1.24 -24.66
N GLU A 63 -8.14 1.04 -23.47
CA GLU A 63 -9.19 1.88 -22.93
C GLU A 63 -8.61 2.78 -21.84
N ILE A 64 -8.74 4.10 -22.01
CA ILE A 64 -8.24 5.08 -21.06
C ILE A 64 -9.39 5.58 -20.19
N CYS A 65 -9.42 5.17 -18.93
CA CYS A 65 -10.38 5.63 -17.94
C CYS A 65 -10.00 7.04 -17.45
N LYS A 66 -10.60 8.08 -18.01
CA LYS A 66 -10.29 9.48 -17.67
C LYS A 66 -11.07 10.05 -16.47
N GLY A 67 -12.08 9.34 -15.98
CA GLY A 67 -12.96 9.81 -14.92
C GLY A 67 -12.33 9.74 -13.53
N LEU A 68 -12.41 10.82 -12.76
CA LEU A 68 -12.00 10.85 -11.36
C LEU A 68 -13.17 10.47 -10.43
N TYR A 69 -13.86 9.38 -10.72
CA TYR A 69 -15.05 8.93 -9.99
C TYR A 69 -14.78 8.54 -8.53
N ARG A 70 -13.51 8.40 -8.15
CA ARG A 70 -13.10 8.05 -6.79
C ARG A 70 -13.31 9.18 -5.80
N PHE A 71 -13.29 10.42 -6.25
CA PHE A 71 -13.32 11.59 -5.37
C PHE A 71 -14.66 12.32 -5.45
N ASN A 72 -15.30 12.47 -4.29
CA ASN A 72 -16.54 13.27 -4.18
C ASN A 72 -16.26 14.76 -3.94
N SER A 73 -14.99 15.15 -3.77
CA SER A 73 -14.59 16.52 -3.51
C SER A 73 -13.52 17.00 -4.51
N SER A 74 -13.64 18.25 -4.94
CA SER A 74 -12.72 18.85 -5.92
C SER A 74 -11.30 19.05 -5.40
N ASP A 75 -11.13 19.30 -4.10
CA ASP A 75 -9.83 19.48 -3.44
C ASP A 75 -9.03 18.17 -3.40
N LEU A 76 -9.67 17.03 -3.09
CA LEU A 76 -9.03 15.72 -3.13
C LEU A 76 -8.70 15.29 -4.56
N ALA A 77 -9.58 15.57 -5.51
CA ALA A 77 -9.31 15.34 -6.93
C ALA A 77 -8.11 16.17 -7.40
N HIS A 78 -8.07 17.46 -7.04
CA HIS A 78 -6.96 18.35 -7.37
C HIS A 78 -5.64 17.89 -6.73
N LEU A 79 -5.66 17.48 -5.45
CA LEU A 79 -4.48 16.93 -4.77
C LEU A 79 -3.96 15.69 -5.50
N SER A 80 -4.86 14.74 -5.81
CA SER A 80 -4.48 13.50 -6.50
C SER A 80 -3.84 13.74 -7.87
N LEU A 81 -4.29 14.75 -8.60
CA LEU A 81 -3.74 15.10 -9.92
C LEU A 81 -2.39 15.83 -9.85
N ASN A 82 -2.09 16.52 -8.77
CA ASN A 82 -0.97 17.48 -8.73
C ASN A 82 0.12 17.14 -7.72
N ILE A 83 -0.14 16.29 -6.71
CA ILE A 83 0.80 16.04 -5.59
C ILE A 83 2.18 15.56 -6.04
N LEU A 84 2.26 14.89 -7.20
CA LEU A 84 3.50 14.32 -7.71
C LEU A 84 3.94 14.94 -9.05
N ARG A 85 3.34 16.06 -9.43
CA ARG A 85 3.73 16.80 -10.63
C ARG A 85 4.78 17.85 -10.28
N ASN A 86 5.78 18.00 -11.17
CA ASN A 86 6.80 19.03 -11.04
C ASN A 86 6.26 20.47 -11.21
N LYS A 87 5.06 20.63 -11.74
CA LYS A 87 4.39 21.94 -11.84
C LYS A 87 3.40 22.09 -10.71
N ILE A 88 3.68 23.03 -9.82
CA ILE A 88 2.75 23.41 -8.75
C ILE A 88 1.63 24.23 -9.38
N SER A 89 0.39 23.75 -9.27
CA SER A 89 -0.78 24.57 -9.55
C SER A 89 -1.02 25.48 -8.34
N THR A 90 -1.08 26.79 -8.58
CA THR A 90 -1.32 27.80 -7.54
C THR A 90 -2.79 28.13 -7.40
N ASP A 91 -3.68 27.26 -7.84
CA ASP A 91 -5.12 27.48 -7.71
C ASP A 91 -5.49 27.59 -6.22
N LYS A 92 -6.10 28.69 -5.87
CA LYS A 92 -6.58 28.97 -4.50
C LYS A 92 -7.87 28.19 -4.23
N LEU A 93 -7.76 26.86 -4.17
CA LEU A 93 -8.87 26.01 -3.74
C LEU A 93 -8.99 26.08 -2.22
N LYS A 94 -10.15 26.45 -1.72
CA LYS A 94 -10.49 26.21 -0.32
C LYS A 94 -10.60 24.71 -0.12
N SER A 95 -9.80 24.17 0.78
CA SER A 95 -9.84 22.75 1.14
C SER A 95 -10.37 22.61 2.57
N ASP A 96 -11.54 21.98 2.70
CA ASP A 96 -12.09 21.59 3.99
C ASP A 96 -11.77 20.12 4.34
N ASN A 97 -11.35 19.32 3.34
CA ASN A 97 -11.10 17.90 3.47
C ASN A 97 -9.62 17.55 3.67
N ILE A 98 -8.72 18.51 3.53
CA ILE A 98 -7.28 18.31 3.70
C ILE A 98 -6.81 19.17 4.88
N ARG A 99 -6.13 18.55 5.83
CA ARG A 99 -5.53 19.21 6.98
C ARG A 99 -4.10 18.78 7.14
N ILE A 100 -3.23 19.73 7.42
CA ILE A 100 -1.83 19.48 7.74
C ILE A 100 -1.65 19.84 9.21
N PHE A 101 -1.04 18.93 9.95
CA PHE A 101 -0.71 19.12 11.36
C PHE A 101 0.78 18.83 11.54
N GLU A 102 1.47 19.69 12.25
CA GLU A 102 2.87 19.52 12.66
C GLU A 102 2.91 19.39 14.18
N SER A 103 3.59 18.39 14.68
CA SER A 103 3.78 18.17 16.10
C SER A 103 5.27 18.26 16.46
N ARG A 104 5.54 18.49 17.73
CA ARG A 104 6.92 18.50 18.24
C ARG A 104 7.49 17.09 18.44
N ASP A 105 6.65 16.10 18.63
CA ASP A 105 7.04 14.72 18.89
C ASP A 105 5.94 13.72 18.46
N PRO A 106 6.29 12.43 18.30
CA PRO A 106 5.35 11.38 17.88
C PRO A 106 4.19 11.14 18.85
N TYR A 107 4.36 11.41 20.15
CA TYR A 107 3.29 11.22 21.13
C TYR A 107 2.16 12.21 20.90
N VAL A 108 2.50 13.50 20.75
CA VAL A 108 1.54 14.55 20.45
C VAL A 108 0.86 14.32 19.10
N GLU A 109 1.60 13.79 18.12
CA GLU A 109 1.03 13.41 16.82
C GLU A 109 -0.02 12.32 16.97
N CYS A 110 0.28 11.24 17.69
CA CYS A 110 -0.67 10.16 17.95
C CYS A 110 -1.90 10.64 18.75
N GLU A 111 -1.72 11.50 19.73
CA GLU A 111 -2.85 12.11 20.47
C GLU A 111 -3.74 12.95 19.57
N TYR A 112 -3.14 13.75 18.69
CA TYR A 112 -3.91 14.53 17.71
C TYR A 112 -4.69 13.62 16.75
N VAL A 113 -4.09 12.55 16.27
CA VAL A 113 -4.76 11.55 15.42
C VAL A 113 -5.95 10.94 16.17
N CYS A 114 -5.78 10.44 17.39
CA CYS A 114 -6.85 9.85 18.19
C CYS A 114 -7.99 10.82 18.48
N SER A 115 -7.66 12.05 18.88
CA SER A 115 -8.66 13.11 19.12
C SER A 115 -9.42 13.47 17.84
N THR A 116 -8.72 13.46 16.70
CA THR A 116 -9.34 13.74 15.40
C THR A 116 -10.29 12.62 15.00
N ILE A 117 -9.92 11.35 15.20
CA ILE A 117 -10.80 10.19 14.95
C ILE A 117 -12.08 10.30 15.79
N LYS A 118 -11.95 10.55 17.10
CA LYS A 118 -13.12 10.70 17.97
C LYS A 118 -14.02 11.85 17.51
N ARG A 119 -13.44 12.99 17.12
CA ARG A 119 -14.20 14.14 16.60
C ARG A 119 -14.92 13.83 15.30
N LEU A 120 -14.28 13.11 14.36
CA LEU A 120 -14.91 12.72 13.10
C LEU A 120 -16.13 11.82 13.35
N LEU A 121 -15.99 10.80 14.19
CA LEU A 121 -17.07 9.88 14.55
C LEU A 121 -18.19 10.56 15.38
N TYR A 122 -17.84 11.59 16.16
CA TYR A 122 -18.85 12.38 16.87
C TYR A 122 -19.70 13.21 15.90
N ASN A 123 -19.08 13.82 14.90
CA ASN A 123 -19.72 14.71 13.94
C ASN A 123 -20.50 13.94 12.86
N ASP A 124 -20.03 12.78 12.43
CA ASP A 124 -20.70 11.94 11.44
C ASP A 124 -21.04 10.57 12.04
N LYS A 125 -22.31 10.36 12.33
CA LYS A 125 -22.82 9.10 12.91
C LYS A 125 -22.84 7.93 11.93
N LYS A 126 -22.62 8.17 10.64
CA LYS A 126 -22.53 7.10 9.64
C LYS A 126 -21.12 6.54 9.52
N LEU A 127 -20.10 7.33 9.89
CA LEU A 127 -18.70 6.94 9.87
C LEU A 127 -18.42 5.88 10.94
N LYS A 128 -17.64 4.86 10.59
CA LYS A 128 -17.21 3.79 11.48
C LYS A 128 -15.70 3.81 11.63
N TYR A 129 -15.17 3.21 12.68
CA TYR A 129 -13.72 3.05 12.86
C TYR A 129 -13.08 2.31 11.68
N SER A 130 -13.78 1.33 11.09
CA SER A 130 -13.32 0.58 9.91
C SER A 130 -13.16 1.42 8.64
N ASP A 131 -13.74 2.61 8.60
CA ASP A 131 -13.68 3.51 7.45
C ASP A 131 -12.46 4.45 7.51
N ILE A 132 -11.69 4.36 8.61
CA ILE A 132 -10.55 5.24 8.87
C ILE A 132 -9.26 4.42 8.78
N ALA A 133 -8.30 4.90 7.99
CA ALA A 133 -6.98 4.32 7.86
C ALA A 133 -5.89 5.32 8.28
N ILE A 134 -4.89 4.82 9.00
CA ILE A 134 -3.66 5.55 9.31
C ILE A 134 -2.53 4.90 8.54
N ILE A 135 -1.79 5.69 7.78
CA ILE A 135 -0.71 5.21 6.93
C ILE A 135 0.60 5.87 7.39
N SER A 136 1.62 5.04 7.63
CA SER A 136 2.95 5.51 7.99
C SER A 136 4.01 4.67 7.29
N ASN A 137 5.09 5.29 6.85
CA ASN A 137 6.29 4.60 6.37
C ASN A 137 7.18 4.12 7.52
N LYS A 138 6.89 4.53 8.76
CA LYS A 138 7.61 4.19 10.00
C LYS A 138 6.73 3.43 10.99
N THR A 139 5.88 2.55 10.51
CA THR A 139 4.88 1.85 11.33
C THR A 139 5.49 1.17 12.56
N LYS A 140 6.70 0.58 12.43
CA LYS A 140 7.38 -0.07 13.57
C LYS A 140 7.75 0.90 14.70
N GLU A 141 8.14 2.14 14.36
CA GLU A 141 8.50 3.17 15.35
C GLU A 141 7.25 3.72 16.07
N TYR A 142 6.15 3.85 15.33
CA TYR A 142 4.89 4.39 15.86
C TYR A 142 4.01 3.36 16.57
N ALA A 143 4.20 2.07 16.30
CA ALA A 143 3.27 1.03 16.75
C ALA A 143 3.01 1.05 18.26
N GLY A 144 4.04 1.04 19.08
CA GLY A 144 3.88 1.03 20.54
C GLY A 144 3.22 2.31 21.08
N ILE A 145 3.51 3.48 20.45
CA ILE A 145 2.91 4.75 20.83
C ILE A 145 1.42 4.77 20.42
N LEU A 146 1.11 4.30 19.21
CA LEU A 146 -0.26 4.20 18.71
C LEU A 146 -1.08 3.22 19.56
N GLU A 147 -0.56 2.03 19.85
CA GLU A 147 -1.25 1.02 20.67
C GLU A 147 -1.64 1.61 22.03
N SER A 148 -0.69 2.17 22.78
CA SER A 148 -0.96 2.77 24.08
C SER A 148 -1.92 3.97 24.02
N THR A 149 -1.85 4.75 22.93
CA THR A 149 -2.73 5.91 22.76
C THR A 149 -4.13 5.47 22.37
N PHE A 150 -4.29 4.45 21.50
CA PHE A 150 -5.60 3.89 21.15
C PHE A 150 -6.30 3.27 22.35
N GLU A 151 -5.57 2.53 23.19
CA GLU A 151 -6.13 1.98 24.43
C GLU A 151 -6.64 3.08 25.35
N ARG A 152 -5.84 4.15 25.55
CA ARG A 152 -6.24 5.29 26.39
C ARG A 152 -7.47 6.05 25.84
N TYR A 153 -7.61 6.12 24.52
CA TYR A 153 -8.74 6.75 23.86
C TYR A 153 -9.91 5.78 23.56
N GLU A 154 -9.78 4.51 23.98
CA GLU A 154 -10.77 3.45 23.72
C GLU A 154 -11.13 3.37 22.22
N ILE A 155 -10.12 3.38 21.36
CA ILE A 155 -10.28 3.25 19.91
C ILE A 155 -9.95 1.81 19.52
N PRO A 156 -10.89 1.05 18.93
CA PRO A 156 -10.56 -0.25 18.38
C PRO A 156 -9.63 -0.09 17.17
N TYR A 157 -8.57 -0.91 17.13
CA TYR A 157 -7.55 -0.79 16.09
C TYR A 157 -7.05 -2.14 15.59
N PHE A 158 -6.47 -2.11 14.40
CA PHE A 158 -5.64 -3.18 13.85
C PHE A 158 -4.37 -2.56 13.28
N ILE A 159 -3.20 -3.02 13.71
CA ILE A 159 -1.92 -2.57 13.18
C ILE A 159 -1.30 -3.72 12.38
N SER A 160 -1.09 -3.50 11.08
CA SER A 160 -0.39 -4.44 10.21
C SER A 160 1.11 -4.32 10.41
N LEU A 161 1.66 -5.22 11.22
CA LEU A 161 3.10 -5.35 11.46
C LEU A 161 3.57 -6.74 11.07
N GLU A 162 4.66 -6.80 10.35
CA GLU A 162 5.41 -8.05 10.19
C GLU A 162 6.09 -8.39 11.53
N LYS A 163 5.55 -9.38 12.22
CA LYS A 163 6.17 -9.92 13.44
C LYS A 163 7.03 -11.11 13.03
N SER A 164 8.33 -11.05 13.38
CA SER A 164 9.20 -12.22 13.25
C SER A 164 8.70 -13.31 14.19
N VAL A 165 8.40 -14.47 13.64
CA VAL A 165 7.97 -15.64 14.41
C VAL A 165 9.15 -16.38 15.05
N SER A 166 10.40 -16.06 14.67
CA SER A 166 11.62 -16.75 15.11
C SER A 166 11.83 -16.76 16.64
N HIS A 167 11.29 -15.76 17.34
CA HIS A 167 11.37 -15.64 18.81
C HIS A 167 10.13 -16.16 19.53
N THR A 168 9.17 -16.77 18.82
CA THR A 168 8.05 -17.43 19.49
C THR A 168 8.50 -18.71 20.15
N ALA A 169 7.89 -19.07 21.29
CA ALA A 169 8.23 -20.28 22.03
C ALA A 169 8.23 -21.54 21.16
N ILE A 170 7.28 -21.64 20.22
CA ILE A 170 7.17 -22.76 19.27
C ILE A 170 8.39 -22.81 18.34
N MET A 171 8.79 -21.67 17.76
CA MET A 171 9.93 -21.63 16.84
C MET A 171 11.26 -21.89 17.54
N VAL A 172 11.42 -21.36 18.76
CA VAL A 172 12.59 -21.65 19.60
C VAL A 172 12.65 -23.15 19.92
N MET A 173 11.54 -23.75 20.34
CA MET A 173 11.45 -25.18 20.61
C MET A 173 11.80 -26.02 19.37
N LEU A 174 11.25 -25.69 18.22
CA LEU A 174 11.54 -26.37 16.96
C LEU A 174 13.01 -26.23 16.54
N SER A 175 13.59 -25.04 16.72
CA SER A 175 15.00 -24.81 16.40
C SER A 175 15.91 -25.66 17.30
N VAL A 176 15.63 -25.70 18.59
CA VAL A 176 16.36 -26.55 19.57
C VAL A 176 16.20 -28.03 19.24
N LEU A 177 15.00 -28.49 18.90
CA LEU A 177 14.77 -29.90 18.49
C LEU A 177 15.57 -30.25 17.24
N ILE A 178 15.59 -29.38 16.22
CA ILE A 178 16.37 -29.58 15.00
C ILE A 178 17.87 -29.64 15.35
N GLU A 179 18.35 -28.77 16.22
CA GLU A 179 19.73 -28.73 16.65
C GLU A 179 20.13 -30.01 17.41
N ILE A 180 19.30 -30.49 18.34
CA ILE A 180 19.51 -31.76 19.05
C ILE A 180 19.59 -32.94 18.06
N ILE A 181 18.67 -33.01 17.11
CA ILE A 181 18.64 -34.09 16.11
C ILE A 181 19.88 -34.03 15.21
N THR A 182 20.26 -32.82 14.78
CA THR A 182 21.38 -32.63 13.82
C THR A 182 22.72 -32.83 14.50
N ALA A 183 22.90 -32.32 15.70
CA ALA A 183 24.18 -32.43 16.44
C ALA A 183 24.36 -33.79 17.14
N LYS A 184 23.31 -34.61 17.27
CA LYS A 184 23.28 -35.83 18.09
C LYS A 184 23.86 -35.67 19.50
N LYS A 185 23.72 -34.47 20.05
CA LYS A 185 24.21 -34.11 21.39
C LYS A 185 23.08 -33.50 22.20
N TYR A 186 22.93 -33.99 23.43
CA TYR A 186 22.07 -33.36 24.43
C TYR A 186 22.95 -32.54 25.38
N SER A 187 22.69 -31.27 25.51
CA SER A 187 23.33 -30.36 26.45
C SER A 187 22.27 -29.69 27.31
N SER A 188 22.58 -29.43 28.56
CA SER A 188 21.68 -28.70 29.47
C SER A 188 21.46 -27.24 29.06
N GLU A 189 22.20 -26.75 28.08
CA GLU A 189 22.03 -25.42 27.49
C GLU A 189 20.85 -25.33 26.53
N HIS A 190 20.25 -26.49 26.16
CA HIS A 190 19.12 -26.60 25.23
C HIS A 190 17.76 -26.81 25.95
N ILE A 191 17.76 -26.82 27.30
CA ILE A 191 16.57 -26.94 28.13
C ILE A 191 16.35 -25.61 28.85
#